data_6185da33cf18b08fec75d49e58eaf8d9
#
_entry.id   6185da33cf18b08fec75d49e58eaf8d9
#
_cell.length_a   1.000
_cell.length_b   1.000
_cell.length_c   1.000
_cell.angle_alpha   90.00
_cell.angle_beta   90.00
_cell.angle_gamma   90.00
#
_symmetry.space_group_name_H-M   'P 1'
#
loop_
_entity.id
_entity.type
_entity.pdbx_description
1 polymer ?
#
loop_
_entity_poly.entity_id
_entity_poly.type
_entity_poly.pdbx_seq_one_letter_code
_entity_poly.pdbx_strand_id
1 'polypeptide(L)'
;ANLTRSEEVVMEKMKFYDFIEVQPPANYSFLVPDGQVSSEEDIKKVIRDLIATAKKLGKIVCATGDVHYANPSDKIFRDVYIFAKGLKGARHPLNPYRRDRGAEYENPDQHYRSTVEMKECFSFLNDSELVDEIVVKNTNLIADMCDEIKPIKDKLYPPKIDHCAELLEKMVFDKAHDWYGDPLPQVISDRLEAELKGIRE
;
A
#
# COMPACT_ATOMS: atom_id res chain seq x y z
N ALA A 1 -1.14 -15.28 -0.05
CA ALA A 1 -0.32 -15.67 -1.18
C ALA A 1 0.64 -16.84 -0.96
N ASN A 2 0.57 -17.56 0.18
CA ASN A 2 1.50 -18.67 0.49
C ASN A 2 0.78 -19.98 0.87
N LEU A 3 -0.51 -20.08 0.63
CA LEU A 3 -1.37 -21.19 1.06
C LEU A 3 -0.96 -22.57 0.49
N THR A 4 -0.21 -22.61 -0.61
CA THR A 4 0.22 -23.83 -1.29
C THR A 4 1.74 -24.06 -1.25
N ARG A 5 2.48 -23.23 -0.50
CA ARG A 5 3.95 -23.35 -0.42
C ARG A 5 4.37 -24.21 0.76
N SER A 6 5.51 -24.92 0.63
CA SER A 6 6.08 -25.67 1.75
C SER A 6 6.45 -24.74 2.92
N GLU A 7 6.42 -25.27 4.14
CA GLU A 7 6.80 -24.52 5.36
C GLU A 7 8.18 -23.88 5.20
N GLU A 8 9.14 -24.57 4.60
CA GLU A 8 10.49 -24.07 4.34
C GLU A 8 10.52 -22.78 3.52
N VAL A 9 9.73 -22.71 2.44
CA VAL A 9 9.65 -21.50 1.60
C VAL A 9 9.02 -20.33 2.35
N VAL A 10 8.04 -20.61 3.22
CA VAL A 10 7.42 -19.59 4.08
C VAL A 10 8.42 -19.09 5.10
N MET A 11 9.16 -19.99 5.75
CA MET A 11 10.22 -19.65 6.72
C MET A 11 11.31 -18.78 6.09
N GLU A 12 11.82 -19.14 4.92
CA GLU A 12 12.83 -18.32 4.23
C GLU A 12 12.35 -16.90 3.93
N LYS A 13 11.09 -16.76 3.52
CA LYS A 13 10.51 -15.43 3.31
C LYS A 13 10.34 -14.65 4.60
N MET A 14 9.91 -15.29 5.68
CA MET A 14 9.72 -14.64 6.99
C MET A 14 11.02 -14.10 7.57
N LYS A 15 12.16 -14.72 7.28
CA LYS A 15 13.47 -14.24 7.76
C LYS A 15 13.78 -12.81 7.32
N PHE A 16 13.31 -12.42 6.15
CA PHE A 16 13.54 -11.08 5.59
C PHE A 16 12.81 -9.97 6.36
N TYR A 17 11.65 -10.25 6.96
CA TYR A 17 10.81 -9.26 7.61
C TYR A 17 11.14 -9.12 9.10
N ASP A 18 10.99 -7.92 9.65
CA ASP A 18 11.19 -7.63 11.07
C ASP A 18 10.05 -8.18 11.92
N PHE A 19 8.83 -8.09 11.43
CA PHE A 19 7.62 -8.63 12.06
C PHE A 19 6.66 -9.24 11.03
N ILE A 20 5.71 -10.02 11.50
CA ILE A 20 4.71 -10.72 10.68
C ILE A 20 3.33 -10.22 11.04
N GLU A 21 2.60 -9.73 10.06
CA GLU A 21 1.21 -9.31 10.19
C GLU A 21 0.26 -10.47 9.94
N VAL A 22 -0.78 -10.57 10.78
CA VAL A 22 -1.96 -11.43 10.57
C VAL A 22 -3.23 -10.59 10.65
N GLN A 23 -4.24 -10.97 9.88
CA GLN A 23 -5.53 -10.26 9.82
C GLN A 23 -6.66 -11.20 10.21
N PRO A 24 -7.85 -10.69 10.57
CA PRO A 24 -9.04 -11.50 10.82
C PRO A 24 -9.31 -12.50 9.70
N PRO A 25 -9.73 -13.75 10.01
CA PRO A 25 -10.04 -14.73 8.98
C PRO A 25 -11.03 -14.24 7.93
N ALA A 26 -12.00 -13.41 8.31
CA ALA A 26 -12.98 -12.81 7.40
C ALA A 26 -12.34 -12.00 6.27
N ASN A 27 -11.19 -11.33 6.53
CA ASN A 27 -10.48 -10.56 5.49
C ASN A 27 -9.97 -11.42 4.32
N TYR A 28 -9.88 -12.73 4.54
CA TYR A 28 -9.43 -13.72 3.56
C TYR A 28 -10.57 -14.58 3.00
N SER A 29 -11.84 -14.28 3.34
CA SER A 29 -13.00 -15.07 2.94
C SER A 29 -13.09 -15.30 1.42
N PHE A 30 -12.59 -14.35 0.62
CA PHE A 30 -12.52 -14.45 -0.84
C PHE A 30 -11.69 -15.63 -1.36
N LEU A 31 -10.83 -16.22 -0.53
CA LEU A 31 -10.00 -17.37 -0.92
C LEU A 31 -10.82 -18.65 -1.09
N VAL A 32 -11.97 -18.74 -0.42
CA VAL A 32 -12.88 -19.90 -0.54
C VAL A 32 -13.54 -19.93 -1.93
N PRO A 33 -14.29 -18.89 -2.36
CA PRO A 33 -14.86 -18.87 -3.70
C PRO A 33 -13.82 -18.83 -4.84
N ASP A 34 -12.59 -18.38 -4.54
CA ASP A 34 -11.47 -18.45 -5.49
C ASP A 34 -10.88 -19.88 -5.62
N GLY A 35 -11.37 -20.85 -4.83
CA GLY A 35 -10.89 -22.23 -4.83
C GLY A 35 -9.44 -22.40 -4.32
N GLN A 36 -8.93 -21.42 -3.59
CA GLN A 36 -7.58 -21.47 -3.02
C GLN A 36 -7.55 -22.20 -1.68
N VAL A 37 -8.65 -22.22 -0.97
CA VAL A 37 -8.91 -23.03 0.23
C VAL A 37 -10.32 -23.58 0.17
N SER A 38 -10.60 -24.65 0.95
CA SER A 38 -11.91 -25.32 0.91
C SER A 38 -12.92 -24.72 1.88
N SER A 39 -12.43 -24.05 2.94
CA SER A 39 -13.28 -23.57 4.02
C SER A 39 -12.63 -22.40 4.80
N GLU A 40 -13.43 -21.73 5.62
CA GLU A 40 -12.93 -20.75 6.60
C GLU A 40 -11.98 -21.39 7.62
N GLU A 41 -12.21 -22.66 7.98
CA GLU A 41 -11.34 -23.37 8.93
C GLU A 41 -9.93 -23.56 8.34
N ASP A 42 -9.81 -23.75 7.04
CA ASP A 42 -8.50 -23.77 6.37
C ASP A 42 -7.79 -22.42 6.48
N ILE A 43 -8.53 -21.30 6.39
CA ILE A 43 -7.98 -19.96 6.60
C ILE A 43 -7.46 -19.82 8.04
N LYS A 44 -8.25 -20.22 9.02
CA LYS A 44 -7.85 -20.21 10.44
C LYS A 44 -6.63 -21.09 10.70
N LYS A 45 -6.58 -22.26 10.06
CA LYS A 45 -5.40 -23.14 10.13
C LYS A 45 -4.16 -22.46 9.60
N VAL A 46 -4.24 -21.82 8.44
CA VAL A 46 -3.10 -21.08 7.86
C VAL A 46 -2.63 -19.97 8.78
N ILE A 47 -3.53 -19.23 9.41
CA ILE A 47 -3.16 -18.18 10.36
C ILE A 47 -2.44 -18.78 11.57
N ARG A 48 -2.93 -19.89 12.14
CA ARG A 48 -2.24 -20.61 13.21
C ARG A 48 -0.84 -21.05 12.81
N ASP A 49 -0.70 -21.63 11.62
CA ASP A 49 0.58 -22.11 11.10
C ASP A 49 1.56 -20.94 10.86
N LEU A 50 1.10 -19.80 10.38
CA LEU A 50 1.91 -18.57 10.21
C LEU A 50 2.40 -18.05 11.56
N ILE A 51 1.54 -17.96 12.57
CA ILE A 51 1.90 -17.52 13.91
C ILE A 51 2.94 -18.48 14.53
N ALA A 52 2.71 -19.79 14.43
CA ALA A 52 3.62 -20.79 14.96
C ALA A 52 4.99 -20.73 14.28
N THR A 53 5.02 -20.56 12.96
CA THR A 53 6.26 -20.46 12.18
C THR A 53 7.02 -19.16 12.50
N ALA A 54 6.31 -18.04 12.64
CA ALA A 54 6.92 -16.77 13.03
C ALA A 54 7.54 -16.87 14.45
N LYS A 55 6.85 -17.49 15.41
CA LYS A 55 7.37 -17.72 16.76
C LYS A 55 8.60 -18.62 16.76
N LYS A 56 8.66 -19.70 15.95
CA LYS A 56 9.86 -20.53 15.76
C LYS A 56 11.06 -19.71 15.28
N LEU A 57 10.83 -18.68 14.48
CA LEU A 57 11.86 -17.79 13.94
C LEU A 57 12.18 -16.59 14.86
N GLY A 58 11.55 -16.48 16.02
CA GLY A 58 11.71 -15.35 16.95
C GLY A 58 11.17 -14.04 16.38
N LYS A 59 10.21 -14.09 15.43
CA LYS A 59 9.60 -12.90 14.84
C LYS A 59 8.41 -12.42 15.65
N ILE A 60 8.27 -11.11 15.78
CA ILE A 60 7.10 -10.46 16.37
C ILE A 60 5.91 -10.71 15.44
N VAL A 61 4.78 -11.13 16.01
CA VAL A 61 3.53 -11.24 15.26
C VAL A 61 2.58 -10.16 15.73
N CYS A 62 2.00 -9.38 14.82
CA CYS A 62 0.98 -8.39 15.13
C CYS A 62 -0.31 -8.66 14.35
N ALA A 63 -1.44 -8.40 14.99
CA ALA A 63 -2.76 -8.51 14.38
C ALA A 63 -3.27 -7.13 13.99
N THR A 64 -3.68 -6.95 12.73
CA THR A 64 -4.25 -5.71 12.22
C THR A 64 -5.61 -5.95 11.56
N GLY A 65 -6.45 -4.91 11.49
CA GLY A 65 -7.80 -5.01 10.93
C GLY A 65 -7.88 -4.84 9.41
N ASP A 66 -6.81 -4.36 8.78
CA ASP A 66 -6.84 -3.91 7.37
C ASP A 66 -8.02 -2.94 7.12
N VAL A 67 -8.08 -1.89 7.93
CA VAL A 67 -9.20 -0.95 7.98
C VAL A 67 -9.31 -0.14 6.69
N HIS A 68 -10.50 -0.11 6.10
CA HIS A 68 -10.79 0.62 4.88
C HIS A 68 -11.91 1.66 5.05
N TYR A 69 -12.66 1.61 6.14
CA TYR A 69 -13.72 2.57 6.48
C TYR A 69 -13.97 2.60 7.99
N ALA A 70 -14.59 3.68 8.48
CA ALA A 70 -14.73 3.91 9.91
C ALA A 70 -15.86 3.09 10.55
N ASN A 71 -17.07 3.17 9.99
CA ASN A 71 -18.25 2.55 10.60
C ASN A 71 -18.73 1.35 9.76
N PRO A 72 -19.33 0.32 10.39
CA PRO A 72 -19.89 -0.84 9.66
C PRO A 72 -20.87 -0.45 8.55
N SER A 73 -21.66 0.63 8.74
CA SER A 73 -22.58 1.18 7.75
C SER A 73 -21.89 1.68 6.46
N ASP A 74 -20.60 2.01 6.53
CA ASP A 74 -19.85 2.58 5.41
C ASP A 74 -19.37 1.50 4.42
N LYS A 75 -19.59 0.21 4.75
CA LYS A 75 -19.28 -0.93 3.87
C LYS A 75 -19.81 -0.74 2.45
N ILE A 76 -21.00 -0.17 2.31
CA ILE A 76 -21.62 0.07 1.00
C ILE A 76 -20.74 0.95 0.10
N PHE A 77 -20.06 1.95 0.64
CA PHE A 77 -19.16 2.81 -0.16
C PHE A 77 -17.92 2.03 -0.61
N ARG A 78 -17.41 1.16 0.27
CA ARG A 78 -16.31 0.25 -0.07
C ARG A 78 -16.72 -0.72 -1.17
N ASP A 79 -17.92 -1.27 -1.11
CA ASP A 79 -18.46 -2.19 -2.10
C ASP A 79 -18.61 -1.49 -3.46
N VAL A 80 -19.17 -0.28 -3.50
CA VAL A 80 -19.25 0.53 -4.72
C VAL A 80 -17.86 0.75 -5.33
N TYR A 81 -16.86 1.09 -4.53
CA TYR A 81 -15.48 1.25 -4.99
C TYR A 81 -14.92 -0.05 -5.58
N ILE A 82 -15.13 -1.18 -4.92
CA ILE A 82 -14.64 -2.49 -5.38
C ILE A 82 -15.32 -2.90 -6.71
N PHE A 83 -16.61 -2.61 -6.86
CA PHE A 83 -17.37 -2.92 -8.08
C PHE A 83 -17.10 -1.97 -9.24
N ALA A 84 -16.68 -0.74 -8.96
CA ALA A 84 -16.40 0.25 -9.99
C ALA A 84 -15.27 -0.19 -10.92
N LYS A 85 -15.36 0.21 -12.17
CA LYS A 85 -14.25 0.08 -13.11
C LYS A 85 -13.30 1.26 -12.91
N GLY A 86 -12.04 0.96 -12.64
CA GLY A 86 -10.97 1.93 -12.57
C GLY A 86 -10.52 2.41 -13.97
N LEU A 87 -9.47 3.22 -14.00
CA LEU A 87 -8.86 3.72 -15.23
C LEU A 87 -8.55 2.57 -16.21
N LYS A 88 -8.87 2.78 -17.48
CA LYS A 88 -8.71 1.78 -18.57
C LYS A 88 -9.48 0.47 -18.32
N GLY A 89 -10.54 0.50 -17.51
CA GLY A 89 -11.36 -0.67 -17.22
C GLY A 89 -10.74 -1.67 -16.25
N ALA A 90 -9.65 -1.31 -15.55
CA ALA A 90 -9.06 -2.15 -14.52
C ALA A 90 -10.08 -2.44 -13.41
N ARG A 91 -10.09 -3.67 -12.92
CA ARG A 91 -10.98 -4.10 -11.82
C ARG A 91 -10.18 -4.32 -10.54
N HIS A 92 -10.80 -3.95 -9.42
CA HIS A 92 -10.23 -4.21 -8.09
C HIS A 92 -9.99 -5.73 -7.90
N PRO A 93 -8.94 -6.15 -7.17
CA PRO A 93 -8.66 -7.57 -6.91
C PRO A 93 -9.82 -8.34 -6.24
N LEU A 94 -10.61 -7.67 -5.41
CA LEU A 94 -11.79 -8.25 -4.76
C LEU A 94 -13.07 -8.16 -5.62
N ASN A 95 -13.02 -7.57 -6.81
CA ASN A 95 -14.19 -7.49 -7.68
C ASN A 95 -14.64 -8.90 -8.11
N PRO A 96 -15.90 -9.30 -7.85
CA PRO A 96 -16.38 -10.66 -8.13
C PRO A 96 -16.22 -11.05 -9.60
N TYR A 97 -16.44 -10.11 -10.51
CA TYR A 97 -16.32 -10.34 -11.95
C TYR A 97 -14.89 -10.48 -12.47
N ARG A 98 -13.88 -10.26 -11.61
CA ARG A 98 -12.50 -10.47 -11.99
C ARG A 98 -12.10 -11.95 -12.00
N ARG A 99 -12.76 -12.79 -11.19
CA ARG A 99 -12.38 -14.19 -10.94
C ARG A 99 -13.57 -15.13 -10.94
N ASP A 100 -14.66 -14.78 -11.60
CA ASP A 100 -15.90 -15.56 -11.71
C ASP A 100 -16.44 -16.07 -10.35
N ARG A 101 -16.26 -15.26 -9.27
CA ARG A 101 -16.68 -15.62 -7.91
C ARG A 101 -18.18 -15.76 -7.73
N GLY A 102 -18.95 -15.35 -8.74
CA GLY A 102 -20.41 -15.32 -8.68
C GLY A 102 -20.99 -14.11 -7.95
N ALA A 103 -22.27 -13.89 -8.13
CA ALA A 103 -23.00 -12.74 -7.56
C ALA A 103 -23.23 -12.83 -6.05
N GLU A 104 -23.04 -14.01 -5.45
CA GLU A 104 -23.27 -14.27 -4.02
C GLU A 104 -22.04 -13.97 -3.15
N TYR A 105 -20.89 -13.63 -3.75
CA TYR A 105 -19.71 -13.28 -2.97
C TYR A 105 -19.90 -11.95 -2.26
N GLU A 106 -19.78 -11.95 -0.94
CA GLU A 106 -19.81 -10.78 -0.11
C GLU A 106 -18.38 -10.36 0.27
N ASN A 107 -18.05 -9.07 0.08
CA ASN A 107 -16.76 -8.53 0.52
C ASN A 107 -16.64 -8.56 2.05
N PRO A 108 -15.45 -8.77 2.59
CA PRO A 108 -15.24 -8.80 4.03
C PRO A 108 -15.55 -7.47 4.70
N ASP A 109 -15.93 -7.53 5.97
CA ASP A 109 -16.08 -6.36 6.81
C ASP A 109 -14.69 -5.85 7.22
N GLN A 110 -14.33 -4.66 6.73
CA GLN A 110 -13.04 -4.03 6.98
C GLN A 110 -13.22 -2.64 7.65
N HIS A 111 -14.18 -2.54 8.56
CA HIS A 111 -14.38 -1.35 9.37
C HIS A 111 -13.36 -1.24 10.51
N TYR A 112 -13.24 -0.05 11.07
CA TYR A 112 -12.42 0.17 12.25
C TYR A 112 -13.01 -0.60 13.44
N ARG A 113 -12.23 -1.50 14.03
CA ARG A 113 -12.61 -2.34 15.17
C ARG A 113 -11.96 -1.83 16.46
N SER A 114 -12.73 -1.86 17.52
CA SER A 114 -12.19 -1.70 18.88
C SER A 114 -11.25 -2.85 19.25
N THR A 115 -10.48 -2.70 20.30
CA THR A 115 -9.61 -3.76 20.82
C THR A 115 -10.40 -5.02 21.19
N VAL A 116 -11.62 -4.87 21.71
CA VAL A 116 -12.49 -6.00 22.07
C VAL A 116 -12.89 -6.77 20.80
N GLU A 117 -13.41 -6.08 19.80
CA GLU A 117 -13.78 -6.69 18.50
C GLU A 117 -12.59 -7.35 17.82
N MET A 118 -11.40 -6.73 17.87
CA MET A 118 -10.20 -7.35 17.34
C MET A 118 -9.84 -8.64 18.07
N LYS A 119 -9.91 -8.68 19.39
CA LYS A 119 -9.70 -9.91 20.18
C LYS A 119 -10.72 -10.99 19.85
N GLU A 120 -11.99 -10.63 19.64
CA GLU A 120 -13.04 -11.54 19.21
C GLU A 120 -12.72 -12.18 17.84
N CYS A 121 -12.21 -11.41 16.88
CA CYS A 121 -11.78 -11.92 15.57
C CYS A 121 -10.71 -13.03 15.65
N PHE A 122 -9.91 -13.05 16.72
CA PHE A 122 -8.85 -14.05 16.95
C PHE A 122 -9.18 -15.08 18.02
N SER A 123 -10.43 -15.12 18.53
CA SER A 123 -10.89 -16.07 19.55
C SER A 123 -10.71 -17.55 19.12
N PHE A 124 -10.67 -17.82 17.82
CA PHE A 124 -10.43 -19.16 17.25
C PHE A 124 -9.04 -19.74 17.59
N LEU A 125 -8.12 -18.92 18.09
CA LEU A 125 -6.80 -19.38 18.56
C LEU A 125 -6.92 -20.15 19.89
N ASN A 126 -8.01 -19.99 20.65
CA ASN A 126 -8.26 -20.61 21.96
C ASN A 126 -7.14 -20.39 22.99
N ASP A 127 -6.43 -19.27 22.88
CA ASP A 127 -5.34 -18.84 23.73
C ASP A 127 -5.45 -17.32 23.95
N SER A 128 -6.03 -16.93 25.08
CA SER A 128 -6.28 -15.52 25.39
C SER A 128 -5.00 -14.70 25.61
N GLU A 129 -3.92 -15.34 26.07
CA GLU A 129 -2.63 -14.69 26.28
C GLU A 129 -1.98 -14.38 24.92
N LEU A 130 -2.02 -15.35 24.00
CA LEU A 130 -1.57 -15.17 22.62
C LEU A 130 -2.38 -14.10 21.89
N VAL A 131 -3.71 -14.09 22.06
CA VAL A 131 -4.57 -13.06 21.45
C VAL A 131 -4.21 -11.67 21.99
N ASP A 132 -4.01 -11.53 23.30
CA ASP A 132 -3.56 -10.26 23.89
C ASP A 132 -2.16 -9.84 23.41
N GLU A 133 -1.26 -10.81 23.28
CA GLU A 133 0.09 -10.61 22.75
C GLU A 133 0.03 -10.00 21.34
N ILE A 134 -0.67 -10.62 20.39
CA ILE A 134 -0.64 -10.20 18.99
C ILE A 134 -1.53 -8.98 18.71
N VAL A 135 -2.64 -8.81 19.43
CA VAL A 135 -3.58 -7.70 19.20
C VAL A 135 -3.17 -6.42 19.92
N VAL A 136 -2.59 -6.53 21.12
CA VAL A 136 -2.31 -5.37 21.98
C VAL A 136 -0.81 -5.17 22.19
N LYS A 137 -0.12 -6.15 22.78
CA LYS A 137 1.26 -5.95 23.21
C LYS A 137 2.21 -5.71 22.04
N ASN A 138 2.14 -6.56 21.03
CA ASN A 138 3.04 -6.49 19.88
C ASN A 138 2.74 -5.32 18.95
N THR A 139 1.48 -4.87 18.83
CA THR A 139 1.14 -3.67 18.07
C THR A 139 1.71 -2.41 18.72
N ASN A 140 1.63 -2.31 20.05
CA ASN A 140 2.26 -1.21 20.78
C ASN A 140 3.79 -1.31 20.72
N LEU A 141 4.37 -2.50 20.87
CA LEU A 141 5.82 -2.71 20.75
C LEU A 141 6.35 -2.23 19.40
N ILE A 142 5.67 -2.54 18.30
CA ILE A 142 6.06 -2.08 16.95
C ILE A 142 5.93 -0.55 16.85
N ALA A 143 4.88 0.05 17.42
CA ALA A 143 4.73 1.50 17.44
C ALA A 143 5.87 2.17 18.22
N ASP A 144 6.28 1.60 19.34
CA ASP A 144 7.39 2.10 20.18
C ASP A 144 8.76 1.95 19.50
N MET A 145 8.88 1.06 18.52
CA MET A 145 10.10 0.90 17.69
C MET A 145 10.23 1.96 16.60
N CYS A 146 9.20 2.75 16.36
CA CYS A 146 9.19 3.78 15.32
C CYS A 146 9.74 5.10 15.85
N ASP A 147 10.75 5.64 15.17
CA ASP A 147 11.28 6.99 15.47
C ASP A 147 10.43 8.06 14.80
N GLU A 148 10.40 9.25 15.42
CA GLU A 148 9.83 10.43 14.78
C GLU A 148 10.73 10.89 13.64
N ILE A 149 10.23 10.88 12.42
CA ILE A 149 10.96 11.33 11.25
C ILE A 149 10.19 12.43 10.53
N LYS A 150 10.93 13.29 9.83
CA LYS A 150 10.37 14.29 8.94
C LYS A 150 10.53 13.83 7.48
N PRO A 151 9.51 13.17 6.90
CA PRO A 151 9.59 12.57 5.56
C PRO A 151 9.84 13.63 4.46
N ILE A 152 9.22 14.80 4.63
CA ILE A 152 9.39 15.94 3.72
C ILE A 152 10.29 16.96 4.39
N LYS A 153 11.44 17.21 3.80
CA LYS A 153 12.38 18.22 4.29
C LYS A 153 11.88 19.63 3.97
N ASP A 154 12.26 20.63 4.80
CA ASP A 154 11.78 22.01 4.69
C ASP A 154 12.39 22.82 3.56
N LYS A 155 13.17 22.20 2.69
CA LYS A 155 13.82 22.88 1.58
C LYS A 155 13.60 22.16 0.26
N LEU A 156 13.62 22.92 -0.81
CA LEU A 156 13.61 22.39 -2.16
C LEU A 156 14.96 21.72 -2.49
N TYR A 157 14.89 20.64 -3.25
CA TYR A 157 16.05 19.89 -3.75
C TYR A 157 16.00 19.85 -5.28
N PRO A 158 16.18 20.99 -5.96
CA PRO A 158 16.24 21.00 -7.42
C PRO A 158 17.45 20.18 -7.89
N PRO A 159 17.36 19.53 -9.06
CA PRO A 159 18.51 18.86 -9.65
C PRO A 159 19.62 19.85 -9.88
N LYS A 160 20.85 19.43 -9.58
CA LYS A 160 22.06 20.22 -9.87
C LYS A 160 22.53 19.84 -11.27
N ILE A 161 22.47 20.76 -12.19
CA ILE A 161 22.97 20.65 -13.56
C ILE A 161 24.03 21.70 -13.74
N ASP A 162 25.26 21.27 -14.01
CA ASP A 162 26.38 22.21 -14.23
C ASP A 162 26.09 23.11 -15.43
N HIS A 163 26.36 24.38 -15.30
CA HIS A 163 26.14 25.38 -16.34
C HIS A 163 24.70 25.45 -16.87
N CYS A 164 23.72 25.16 -16.00
CA CYS A 164 22.32 25.08 -16.43
C CYS A 164 21.77 26.41 -16.99
N ALA A 165 22.23 27.54 -16.48
CA ALA A 165 21.80 28.88 -16.96
C ALA A 165 22.32 29.15 -18.39
N GLU A 166 23.58 28.90 -18.62
CA GLU A 166 24.22 29.09 -19.93
C GLU A 166 23.67 28.08 -20.95
N LEU A 167 23.45 26.85 -20.50
CA LEU A 167 22.85 25.82 -21.34
C LEU A 167 21.42 26.21 -21.76
N LEU A 168 20.59 26.68 -20.81
CA LEU A 168 19.24 27.11 -21.09
C LEU A 168 19.22 28.26 -22.08
N GLU A 169 20.06 29.30 -21.84
CA GLU A 169 20.17 30.45 -22.72
C GLU A 169 20.53 30.00 -24.16
N LYS A 170 21.57 29.20 -24.28
CA LYS A 170 21.98 28.66 -25.59
C LYS A 170 20.83 27.90 -26.27
N MET A 171 20.14 27.00 -25.58
CA MET A 171 19.04 26.22 -26.15
C MET A 171 17.88 27.12 -26.61
N VAL A 172 17.59 28.19 -25.85
CA VAL A 172 16.50 29.13 -26.18
C VAL A 172 16.87 29.94 -27.45
N PHE A 173 18.07 30.47 -27.55
CA PHE A 173 18.51 31.25 -28.71
C PHE A 173 18.68 30.33 -29.96
N ASP A 174 19.28 29.15 -29.83
CA ASP A 174 19.40 28.19 -30.92
C ASP A 174 18.00 27.87 -31.47
N LYS A 175 17.00 27.64 -30.61
CA LYS A 175 15.65 27.34 -31.03
C LYS A 175 14.93 28.51 -31.64
N ALA A 176 15.16 29.72 -31.14
CA ALA A 176 14.60 30.94 -31.70
C ALA A 176 15.14 31.22 -33.14
N HIS A 177 16.45 31.06 -33.35
CA HIS A 177 17.04 31.16 -34.69
C HIS A 177 16.49 30.10 -35.66
N ASP A 178 16.28 28.87 -35.19
CA ASP A 178 15.68 27.80 -35.97
C ASP A 178 14.26 28.16 -36.46
N TRP A 179 13.49 28.85 -35.63
CA TRP A 179 12.08 29.18 -35.93
C TRP A 179 11.90 30.53 -36.67
N TYR A 180 12.71 31.54 -36.33
CA TYR A 180 12.51 32.93 -36.76
C TYR A 180 13.62 33.43 -37.66
N GLY A 181 14.67 32.62 -37.88
CA GLY A 181 15.83 32.99 -38.72
C GLY A 181 16.88 33.81 -38.03
N ASP A 182 17.90 34.22 -38.81
CA ASP A 182 19.02 35.08 -38.36
C ASP A 182 19.14 36.25 -39.34
N PRO A 183 19.10 37.52 -38.85
CA PRO A 183 18.92 37.92 -37.45
C PRO A 183 17.51 37.71 -36.90
N LEU A 184 17.39 37.55 -35.59
CA LEU A 184 16.07 37.48 -34.94
C LEU A 184 15.32 38.80 -35.09
N PRO A 185 13.99 38.77 -35.32
CA PRO A 185 13.16 39.98 -35.23
C PRO A 185 13.30 40.64 -33.86
N GLN A 186 13.36 41.96 -33.77
CA GLN A 186 13.60 42.70 -32.53
C GLN A 186 12.57 42.32 -31.42
N VAL A 187 11.30 42.21 -31.79
CA VAL A 187 10.23 41.83 -30.84
C VAL A 187 10.47 40.46 -30.19
N ILE A 188 11.05 39.52 -30.93
CA ILE A 188 11.40 38.17 -30.42
C ILE A 188 12.61 38.28 -29.48
N SER A 189 13.67 38.98 -29.91
CA SER A 189 14.86 39.19 -29.09
C SER A 189 14.53 39.86 -27.75
N ASP A 190 13.78 40.96 -27.78
CA ASP A 190 13.37 41.70 -26.55
C ASP A 190 12.56 40.80 -25.60
N ARG A 191 11.67 39.94 -26.17
CA ARG A 191 10.87 39.02 -25.35
C ARG A 191 11.72 37.93 -24.73
N LEU A 192 12.63 37.33 -25.48
CA LEU A 192 13.52 36.28 -24.96
C LEU A 192 14.39 36.82 -23.81
N GLU A 193 14.96 38.01 -23.97
CA GLU A 193 15.77 38.65 -22.91
C GLU A 193 14.93 38.91 -21.64
N ALA A 194 13.70 39.39 -21.79
CA ALA A 194 12.80 39.63 -20.66
C ALA A 194 12.46 38.32 -19.92
N GLU A 195 12.14 37.25 -20.65
CA GLU A 195 11.81 35.93 -20.06
C GLU A 195 13.04 35.30 -19.36
N LEU A 196 14.22 35.32 -20.02
CA LEU A 196 15.44 34.79 -19.44
C LEU A 196 15.85 35.54 -18.19
N LYS A 197 15.63 36.87 -18.15
CA LYS A 197 15.87 37.66 -16.95
C LYS A 197 15.01 37.20 -15.78
N GLY A 198 13.67 37.02 -16.00
CA GLY A 198 12.75 36.54 -14.97
C GLY A 198 13.02 35.11 -14.49
N ILE A 199 13.67 34.28 -15.32
CA ILE A 199 14.05 32.90 -14.92
C ILE A 199 15.32 32.91 -14.04
N ARG A 200 16.21 33.88 -14.23
CA ARG A 200 17.50 34.01 -13.50
C ARG A 200 17.36 34.67 -12.13
N GLU A 201 16.36 35.53 -11.94
CA GLU A 201 16.02 36.17 -10.66
C GLU A 201 15.30 35.24 -9.69
#